data_fc5adea257762044d706817383395385
#
_entry.id   fc5adea257762044d706817383395385
#
_cell.length_a   1.000
_cell.length_b   1.000
_cell.length_c   1.000
_cell.angle_alpha   90.00
_cell.angle_beta   90.00
_cell.angle_gamma   90.00
#
_symmetry.space_group_name_H-M   'P 1'
#
loop_
_entity.id
_entity.type
_entity.pdbx_description
1 polymer ?
#
loop_
_entity_poly.entity_id
_entity_poly.type
_entity_poly.pdbx_seq_one_letter_code
_entity_poly.pdbx_strand_id
1 'polypeptide(L)'
;MRKIIFIIAVLFIFVSCEKKTKTQKAIDSIPVAIKVERFDKLFFETTPSNLGKLKHNYPFFFPSGNDDSVWLEKIQNPLWRELYTEVEKKYSNFEPVQKELETLFKHIKYNFPKVKTPRVITVISEMDYNNKVIYTDSLLIISLELYLGKSHKFYQFPNYIKQNFEEKQMMPDVVSSFSLKKLAPVTDKMLLSQMIYFGKQLYLKDLLLPDYTDADKIGYTPEQIKWCEENESYMWRYFLEKEILYSNDSKLENRFINQAPFSKFYLEIDNESPGRVGTWMGWQIVRSFMKNNNVPIEELLKMNAKEIFEKSKYKPKK
;
A
#
# COMPACT_ATOMS: atom_id res chain seq x y z
N MET A 1 45.05 17.46 51.82
CA MET A 1 43.98 18.22 51.19
C MET A 1 43.88 17.80 49.72
N ARG A 2 42.94 16.90 49.44
CA ARG A 2 42.73 16.37 48.08
C ARG A 2 41.71 17.27 47.35
N LYS A 3 42.14 17.91 46.25
CA LYS A 3 41.23 18.66 45.38
C LYS A 3 40.52 17.70 44.47
N ILE A 4 39.19 17.59 44.66
CA ILE A 4 38.28 16.85 43.77
C ILE A 4 37.93 17.80 42.62
N ILE A 5 38.43 17.49 41.40
CA ILE A 5 38.06 18.19 40.17
C ILE A 5 36.78 17.51 39.66
N PHE A 6 35.63 18.18 39.72
CA PHE A 6 34.39 17.80 39.07
C PHE A 6 34.51 18.12 37.57
N ILE A 7 34.64 17.10 36.73
CA ILE A 7 34.49 17.24 35.29
C ILE A 7 33.01 17.11 34.96
N ILE A 8 32.39 18.25 34.70
CA ILE A 8 31.01 18.28 34.13
C ILE A 8 31.12 17.94 32.63
N ALA A 9 30.79 16.72 32.28
CA ALA A 9 30.62 16.31 30.90
C ALA A 9 29.28 16.87 30.37
N VAL A 10 29.33 17.98 29.64
CA VAL A 10 28.20 18.52 28.90
C VAL A 10 27.95 17.64 27.73
N LEU A 11 26.94 16.78 27.81
CA LEU A 11 26.43 15.99 26.68
C LEU A 11 25.72 16.96 25.70
N PHE A 12 26.44 17.41 24.67
CA PHE A 12 25.81 18.06 23.52
C PHE A 12 25.00 16.99 22.76
N ILE A 13 23.71 16.96 23.01
CA ILE A 13 22.76 16.25 22.15
C ILE A 13 22.69 17.08 20.85
N PHE A 14 23.46 16.69 19.85
CA PHE A 14 23.29 17.17 18.49
C PHE A 14 21.94 16.66 17.97
N VAL A 15 20.90 17.44 18.16
CA VAL A 15 19.67 17.29 17.37
C VAL A 15 20.08 17.72 15.96
N SER A 16 20.49 16.74 15.16
CA SER A 16 20.72 16.93 13.74
C SER A 16 19.35 17.24 13.09
N CYS A 17 19.04 18.51 12.99
CA CYS A 17 17.92 18.98 12.19
C CYS A 17 18.36 18.79 10.71
N GLU A 18 18.07 17.65 10.11
CA GLU A 18 18.29 17.45 8.67
C GLU A 18 17.56 18.57 7.91
N LYS A 19 18.34 19.39 7.23
CA LYS A 19 17.79 20.49 6.41
C LYS A 19 16.96 19.87 5.29
N LYS A 20 15.63 20.02 5.36
CA LYS A 20 14.71 19.59 4.31
C LYS A 20 15.22 20.01 2.93
N THR A 21 15.22 19.09 1.98
CA THR A 21 15.59 19.36 0.59
C THR A 21 14.68 20.43 -0.03
N LYS A 22 15.10 21.04 -1.14
CA LYS A 22 14.24 21.99 -1.89
C LYS A 22 12.94 21.33 -2.31
N THR A 23 13.00 20.08 -2.76
CA THR A 23 11.82 19.28 -3.14
C THR A 23 10.86 19.10 -1.96
N GLN A 24 11.37 18.70 -0.78
CA GLN A 24 10.52 18.52 0.39
C GLN A 24 9.83 19.82 0.83
N LYS A 25 10.54 20.94 0.78
CA LYS A 25 9.94 22.25 1.07
C LYS A 25 8.83 22.62 0.09
N ALA A 26 9.02 22.31 -1.21
CA ALA A 26 8.00 22.52 -2.22
C ALA A 26 6.75 21.65 -1.98
N ILE A 27 6.94 20.38 -1.64
CA ILE A 27 5.85 19.45 -1.30
C ILE A 27 5.10 19.94 -0.04
N ASP A 28 5.82 20.28 1.01
CA ASP A 28 5.22 20.74 2.29
C ASP A 28 4.35 22.00 2.08
N SER A 29 4.72 22.87 1.13
CA SER A 29 3.99 24.11 0.84
C SER A 29 2.67 23.90 0.05
N ILE A 30 2.43 22.69 -0.50
CA ILE A 30 1.21 22.41 -1.26
C ILE A 30 0.00 22.38 -0.30
N PRO A 31 -1.03 23.22 -0.54
CA PRO A 31 -2.21 23.20 0.31
C PRO A 31 -3.04 21.93 0.04
N VAL A 32 -3.20 21.13 1.08
CA VAL A 32 -4.10 19.96 1.11
C VAL A 32 -4.85 20.00 2.43
N ALA A 33 -6.15 19.95 2.36
CA ALA A 33 -7.04 19.74 3.50
C ALA A 33 -7.95 18.55 3.15
N ILE A 34 -7.96 17.55 4.00
CA ILE A 34 -8.81 16.37 3.87
C ILE A 34 -9.83 16.37 4.99
N LYS A 35 -11.11 16.27 4.63
CA LYS A 35 -12.17 15.97 5.58
C LYS A 35 -12.51 14.51 5.43
N VAL A 36 -12.31 13.73 6.47
CA VAL A 36 -12.69 12.32 6.50
C VAL A 36 -14.14 12.20 6.94
N GLU A 37 -14.92 11.53 6.11
CA GLU A 37 -16.32 11.20 6.40
C GLU A 37 -16.37 9.80 6.98
N ARG A 38 -16.59 9.70 8.28
CA ARG A 38 -16.69 8.44 9.05
C ARG A 38 -18.05 7.79 8.78
N PHE A 39 -18.23 7.25 7.54
CA PHE A 39 -19.47 6.57 7.20
C PHE A 39 -19.69 5.29 8.03
N ASP A 40 -18.62 4.60 8.41
CA ASP A 40 -18.64 3.51 9.38
C ASP A 40 -19.42 3.90 10.64
N LYS A 41 -19.14 5.09 11.18
CA LYS A 41 -19.83 5.62 12.36
C LYS A 41 -21.25 6.07 12.04
N LEU A 42 -21.43 6.85 10.97
CA LEU A 42 -22.75 7.34 10.55
C LEU A 42 -23.73 6.20 10.28
N PHE A 43 -23.27 5.09 9.73
CA PHE A 43 -24.07 3.92 9.42
C PHE A 43 -24.52 3.20 10.70
N PHE A 44 -23.57 2.83 11.58
CA PHE A 44 -23.88 2.06 12.78
C PHE A 44 -24.57 2.87 13.89
N GLU A 45 -24.52 4.20 13.86
CA GLU A 45 -25.25 5.10 14.76
C GLU A 45 -26.61 5.56 14.20
N THR A 46 -26.94 5.17 12.95
CA THR A 46 -28.19 5.57 12.30
C THR A 46 -29.39 4.88 12.96
N THR A 47 -30.45 5.68 13.11
CA THR A 47 -31.77 5.21 13.53
C THR A 47 -32.70 5.00 12.33
N PRO A 48 -33.82 4.22 12.47
CA PRO A 48 -34.76 4.05 11.36
C PRO A 48 -35.26 5.39 10.77
N SER A 49 -35.47 6.41 11.61
CA SER A 49 -35.92 7.74 11.17
C SER A 49 -34.88 8.51 10.37
N ASN A 50 -33.58 8.22 10.54
CA ASN A 50 -32.47 8.88 9.87
C ASN A 50 -31.92 8.13 8.65
N LEU A 51 -32.32 6.88 8.44
CA LEU A 51 -31.81 6.02 7.36
C LEU A 51 -32.06 6.65 5.97
N GLY A 52 -33.26 7.21 5.75
CA GLY A 52 -33.57 7.89 4.48
C GLY A 52 -32.63 9.06 4.16
N LYS A 53 -32.26 9.85 5.18
CA LYS A 53 -31.28 10.94 5.03
C LYS A 53 -29.86 10.40 4.73
N LEU A 54 -29.48 9.32 5.39
CA LEU A 54 -28.18 8.68 5.14
C LEU A 54 -28.10 8.14 3.71
N LYS A 55 -29.12 7.45 3.24
CA LYS A 55 -29.24 6.94 1.85
C LYS A 55 -29.16 8.07 0.82
N HIS A 56 -29.80 9.19 1.08
CA HIS A 56 -29.74 10.36 0.21
C HIS A 56 -28.32 10.95 0.09
N ASN A 57 -27.56 11.01 1.21
CA ASN A 57 -26.21 11.57 1.24
C ASN A 57 -25.12 10.64 0.67
N TYR A 58 -25.36 9.33 0.73
CA TYR A 58 -24.42 8.28 0.32
C TYR A 58 -25.07 7.21 -0.59
N PRO A 59 -25.73 7.63 -1.70
CA PRO A 59 -26.54 6.72 -2.52
C PRO A 59 -25.74 5.53 -3.09
N PHE A 60 -24.46 5.70 -3.30
CA PHE A 60 -23.57 4.67 -3.84
C PHE A 60 -23.30 3.50 -2.87
N PHE A 61 -23.60 3.64 -1.57
CA PHE A 61 -23.55 2.54 -0.62
C PHE A 61 -24.90 1.80 -0.47
N PHE A 62 -25.95 2.31 -1.07
CA PHE A 62 -27.30 1.78 -0.97
C PHE A 62 -27.88 1.46 -2.35
N PRO A 63 -27.43 0.34 -2.98
CA PRO A 63 -27.92 -0.02 -4.30
C PRO A 63 -29.46 -0.17 -4.30
N SER A 64 -30.07 0.21 -5.42
CA SER A 64 -31.51 0.10 -5.61
C SER A 64 -31.95 -1.37 -5.55
N GLY A 65 -33.13 -1.61 -4.96
CA GLY A 65 -33.69 -2.94 -4.86
C GLY A 65 -33.59 -3.60 -3.48
N ASN A 66 -32.83 -3.00 -2.55
CA ASN A 66 -32.81 -3.47 -1.16
C ASN A 66 -33.75 -2.64 -0.29
N ASP A 67 -34.61 -3.32 0.48
CA ASP A 67 -35.48 -2.69 1.45
C ASP A 67 -34.69 -2.10 2.62
N ASP A 68 -35.28 -1.14 3.33
CA ASP A 68 -34.65 -0.53 4.52
C ASP A 68 -34.42 -1.56 5.63
N SER A 69 -35.21 -2.61 5.73
CA SER A 69 -35.05 -3.70 6.69
C SER A 69 -33.66 -4.35 6.60
N VAL A 70 -33.11 -4.56 5.39
CA VAL A 70 -31.79 -5.15 5.17
C VAL A 70 -30.69 -4.33 5.87
N TRP A 71 -30.77 -3.02 5.77
CA TRP A 71 -29.80 -2.11 6.39
C TRP A 71 -29.98 -2.02 7.90
N LEU A 72 -31.23 -2.00 8.37
CA LEU A 72 -31.54 -1.97 9.80
C LEU A 72 -31.12 -3.28 10.50
N GLU A 73 -31.34 -4.43 9.86
CA GLU A 73 -30.89 -5.72 10.35
C GLU A 73 -29.33 -5.75 10.43
N LYS A 74 -28.62 -5.23 9.41
CA LYS A 74 -27.16 -5.15 9.43
C LYS A 74 -26.66 -4.25 10.58
N ILE A 75 -27.29 -3.10 10.80
CA ILE A 75 -26.95 -2.17 11.89
C ILE A 75 -27.13 -2.82 13.27
N GLN A 76 -28.17 -3.66 13.43
CA GLN A 76 -28.51 -4.31 14.70
C GLN A 76 -27.81 -5.65 14.92
N ASN A 77 -27.21 -6.23 13.88
CA ASN A 77 -26.58 -7.54 13.95
C ASN A 77 -25.43 -7.54 14.98
N PRO A 78 -25.42 -8.46 15.95
CA PRO A 78 -24.45 -8.48 17.05
C PRO A 78 -23.00 -8.55 16.58
N LEU A 79 -22.70 -9.34 15.53
CA LEU A 79 -21.34 -9.48 15.00
C LEU A 79 -20.83 -8.18 14.36
N TRP A 80 -21.69 -7.51 13.58
CA TRP A 80 -21.37 -6.20 12.98
C TRP A 80 -21.21 -5.12 14.04
N ARG A 81 -22.03 -5.15 15.09
CA ARG A 81 -21.91 -4.22 16.24
C ARG A 81 -20.61 -4.42 16.99
N GLU A 82 -20.22 -5.68 17.20
CA GLU A 82 -18.93 -5.99 17.82
C GLU A 82 -17.76 -5.49 16.97
N LEU A 83 -17.78 -5.74 15.67
CA LEU A 83 -16.76 -5.24 14.74
C LEU A 83 -16.69 -3.71 14.74
N TYR A 84 -17.84 -3.03 14.68
CA TYR A 84 -17.91 -1.58 14.80
C TYR A 84 -17.29 -1.08 16.11
N THR A 85 -17.56 -1.74 17.23
CA THR A 85 -16.97 -1.38 18.53
C THR A 85 -15.45 -1.47 18.53
N GLU A 86 -14.88 -2.50 17.91
CA GLU A 86 -13.41 -2.64 17.78
C GLU A 86 -12.82 -1.55 16.86
N VAL A 87 -13.51 -1.21 15.78
CA VAL A 87 -13.11 -0.10 14.88
C VAL A 87 -13.15 1.24 15.62
N GLU A 88 -14.23 1.55 16.36
CA GLU A 88 -14.35 2.79 17.13
C GLU A 88 -13.31 2.87 18.24
N LYS A 89 -13.03 1.76 18.92
CA LYS A 89 -11.97 1.69 19.94
C LYS A 89 -10.61 2.07 19.37
N LYS A 90 -10.26 1.59 18.19
CA LYS A 90 -8.97 1.87 17.55
C LYS A 90 -8.92 3.26 16.92
N TYR A 91 -9.99 3.66 16.24
CA TYR A 91 -10.08 4.87 15.44
C TYR A 91 -10.99 5.94 16.05
N SER A 92 -11.09 5.99 17.41
CA SER A 92 -11.80 7.07 18.12
C SER A 92 -11.22 8.44 17.79
N ASN A 93 -9.89 8.53 17.67
CA ASN A 93 -9.19 9.70 17.13
C ASN A 93 -8.61 9.33 15.75
N PHE A 94 -9.17 9.88 14.68
CA PHE A 94 -8.73 9.66 13.31
C PHE A 94 -7.73 10.73 12.82
N GLU A 95 -7.41 11.72 13.61
CA GLU A 95 -6.53 12.84 13.23
C GLU A 95 -5.13 12.39 12.75
N PRO A 96 -4.44 11.41 13.38
CA PRO A 96 -3.15 10.94 12.90
C PRO A 96 -3.22 10.40 11.48
N VAL A 97 -4.19 9.52 11.17
CA VAL A 97 -4.41 8.96 9.84
C VAL A 97 -4.79 10.04 8.83
N GLN A 98 -5.61 11.01 9.22
CA GLN A 98 -5.95 12.15 8.37
C GLN A 98 -4.71 12.97 8.00
N LYS A 99 -3.79 13.23 8.92
CA LYS A 99 -2.52 13.93 8.65
C LYS A 99 -1.61 13.14 7.70
N GLU A 100 -1.56 11.82 7.83
CA GLU A 100 -0.82 10.97 6.89
C GLU A 100 -1.43 11.03 5.48
N LEU A 101 -2.76 10.99 5.37
CA LEU A 101 -3.46 11.17 4.10
C LEU A 101 -3.16 12.56 3.49
N GLU A 102 -3.18 13.62 4.29
CA GLU A 102 -2.83 14.96 3.81
C GLU A 102 -1.40 15.03 3.29
N THR A 103 -0.45 14.40 4.00
CA THR A 103 0.95 14.29 3.58
C THR A 103 1.06 13.51 2.27
N LEU A 104 0.42 12.36 2.16
CA LEU A 104 0.38 11.55 0.94
C LEU A 104 -0.18 12.36 -0.24
N PHE A 105 -1.29 13.07 -0.06
CA PHE A 105 -1.89 13.88 -1.13
C PHE A 105 -1.06 15.12 -1.52
N LYS A 106 -0.20 15.64 -0.64
CA LYS A 106 0.81 16.63 -1.04
C LYS A 106 1.84 16.02 -2.01
N HIS A 107 2.35 14.82 -1.69
CA HIS A 107 3.24 14.08 -2.60
C HIS A 107 2.56 13.73 -3.93
N ILE A 108 1.29 13.29 -3.89
CA ILE A 108 0.52 13.03 -5.11
C ILE A 108 0.38 14.29 -5.95
N LYS A 109 -0.03 15.42 -5.39
CA LYS A 109 -0.21 16.66 -6.13
C LYS A 109 1.10 17.23 -6.69
N TYR A 110 2.21 17.05 -5.98
CA TYR A 110 3.52 17.44 -6.48
C TYR A 110 3.89 16.68 -7.76
N ASN A 111 3.70 15.36 -7.77
CA ASN A 111 4.05 14.50 -8.88
C ASN A 111 2.97 14.42 -9.98
N PHE A 112 1.73 14.70 -9.63
CA PHE A 112 0.55 14.64 -10.49
C PHE A 112 -0.33 15.90 -10.27
N PRO A 113 0.07 17.08 -10.77
CA PRO A 113 -0.58 18.36 -10.44
C PRO A 113 -2.07 18.43 -10.83
N LYS A 114 -2.51 17.61 -11.80
CA LYS A 114 -3.90 17.56 -12.26
C LYS A 114 -4.81 16.73 -11.34
N VAL A 115 -4.26 16.00 -10.38
CA VAL A 115 -5.05 15.18 -9.45
C VAL A 115 -5.76 16.06 -8.44
N LYS A 116 -7.06 15.90 -8.34
CA LYS A 116 -7.89 16.55 -7.32
C LYS A 116 -7.88 15.71 -6.05
N THR A 117 -7.99 16.34 -4.88
CA THR A 117 -8.20 15.64 -3.62
C THR A 117 -9.61 15.03 -3.63
N PRO A 118 -9.75 13.70 -3.46
CA PRO A 118 -11.07 13.05 -3.43
C PRO A 118 -11.78 13.30 -2.11
N ARG A 119 -13.07 13.02 -2.04
CA ARG A 119 -13.76 12.79 -0.77
C ARG A 119 -13.20 11.52 -0.14
N VAL A 120 -12.86 11.57 1.12
CA VAL A 120 -12.34 10.42 1.88
C VAL A 120 -13.45 9.90 2.78
N ILE A 121 -13.82 8.64 2.59
CA ILE A 121 -14.91 8.00 3.30
C ILE A 121 -14.40 6.70 3.92
N THR A 122 -14.60 6.52 5.22
CA THR A 122 -14.27 5.27 5.89
C THR A 122 -15.51 4.39 6.02
N VAL A 123 -15.31 3.09 5.88
CA VAL A 123 -16.40 2.10 5.95
C VAL A 123 -16.00 0.92 6.83
N ILE A 124 -16.97 0.08 7.18
CA ILE A 124 -16.79 -1.30 7.59
C ILE A 124 -17.44 -2.13 6.49
N SER A 125 -16.62 -2.90 5.78
CA SER A 125 -17.04 -3.80 4.70
C SER A 125 -17.23 -5.24 5.21
N GLU A 126 -17.32 -6.20 4.33
CA GLU A 126 -17.50 -7.62 4.70
C GLU A 126 -16.17 -8.37 4.77
N MET A 127 -15.12 -7.74 5.32
CA MET A 127 -13.76 -8.29 5.35
C MET A 127 -13.19 -8.60 3.96
N ASP A 128 -13.59 -7.81 2.94
CA ASP A 128 -13.07 -7.95 1.58
C ASP A 128 -11.64 -7.42 1.49
N TYR A 129 -10.69 -8.29 1.81
CA TYR A 129 -9.27 -7.95 1.81
C TYR A 129 -8.70 -7.65 0.40
N ASN A 130 -9.42 -7.96 -0.67
CA ASN A 130 -9.01 -7.60 -2.04
C ASN A 130 -9.32 -6.13 -2.35
N ASN A 131 -10.32 -5.55 -1.67
CA ASN A 131 -10.78 -4.18 -1.86
C ASN A 131 -10.69 -3.35 -0.57
N LYS A 132 -9.58 -3.48 0.17
CA LYS A 132 -9.34 -2.70 1.40
C LYS A 132 -9.44 -1.20 1.19
N VAL A 133 -9.00 -0.74 0.04
CA VAL A 133 -9.03 0.66 -0.40
C VAL A 133 -9.52 0.74 -1.84
N ILE A 134 -10.48 1.62 -2.09
CA ILE A 134 -10.98 1.91 -3.43
C ILE A 134 -10.74 3.40 -3.72
N TYR A 135 -9.91 3.67 -4.73
CA TYR A 135 -9.64 5.01 -5.22
C TYR A 135 -10.31 5.26 -6.57
N THR A 136 -11.04 6.36 -6.64
CA THR A 136 -11.56 6.94 -7.89
C THR A 136 -11.15 8.40 -7.99
N ASP A 137 -11.42 9.07 -9.11
CA ASP A 137 -11.07 10.50 -9.27
C ASP A 137 -11.82 11.41 -8.26
N SER A 138 -12.92 10.95 -7.69
CA SER A 138 -13.76 11.72 -6.76
C SER A 138 -13.87 11.12 -5.36
N LEU A 139 -13.55 9.84 -5.18
CA LEU A 139 -13.73 9.11 -3.92
C LEU A 139 -12.49 8.31 -3.55
N LEU A 140 -12.17 8.31 -2.26
CA LEU A 140 -11.27 7.37 -1.61
C LEU A 140 -12.05 6.69 -0.48
N ILE A 141 -12.29 5.39 -0.61
CA ILE A 141 -13.00 4.59 0.38
C ILE A 141 -11.99 3.68 1.08
N ILE A 142 -12.02 3.64 2.40
CA ILE A 142 -11.09 2.87 3.24
C ILE A 142 -11.89 1.98 4.19
N SER A 143 -11.67 0.66 4.13
CA SER A 143 -12.30 -0.35 4.98
C SER A 143 -11.50 -0.50 6.28
N LEU A 144 -11.94 0.17 7.36
CA LEU A 144 -11.17 0.29 8.61
C LEU A 144 -10.99 -1.03 9.36
N GLU A 145 -11.95 -1.93 9.24
CA GLU A 145 -11.91 -3.24 9.90
C GLU A 145 -10.75 -4.13 9.41
N LEU A 146 -10.11 -3.76 8.31
CA LEU A 146 -8.95 -4.49 7.76
C LEU A 146 -7.59 -3.92 8.22
N TYR A 147 -7.61 -3.02 9.23
CA TYR A 147 -6.41 -2.38 9.78
C TYR A 147 -6.39 -2.39 11.32
N LEU A 148 -7.07 -3.34 11.96
CA LEU A 148 -7.15 -3.43 13.42
C LEU A 148 -5.89 -4.00 14.10
N GLY A 149 -4.96 -4.55 13.30
CA GLY A 149 -3.75 -5.24 13.77
C GLY A 149 -3.79 -6.73 13.41
N LYS A 150 -2.69 -7.28 12.89
CA LYS A 150 -2.60 -8.64 12.31
C LYS A 150 -3.05 -9.77 13.26
N SER A 151 -3.03 -9.53 14.56
CA SER A 151 -3.43 -10.50 15.58
C SER A 151 -4.88 -10.33 16.05
N HIS A 152 -5.66 -9.46 15.39
CA HIS A 152 -7.04 -9.19 15.81
C HIS A 152 -7.92 -10.45 15.70
N LYS A 153 -8.78 -10.66 16.69
CA LYS A 153 -9.62 -11.88 16.85
C LYS A 153 -10.52 -12.20 15.65
N PHE A 154 -10.93 -11.19 14.87
CA PHE A 154 -11.74 -11.37 13.67
C PHE A 154 -10.97 -11.90 12.46
N TYR A 155 -9.63 -11.94 12.49
CA TYR A 155 -8.83 -12.31 11.33
C TYR A 155 -8.57 -13.81 11.25
N GLN A 156 -9.52 -14.55 10.72
CA GLN A 156 -9.42 -15.98 10.42
C GLN A 156 -8.76 -16.24 9.04
N PHE A 157 -7.70 -15.46 8.71
CA PHE A 157 -6.99 -15.54 7.44
C PHE A 157 -5.60 -16.15 7.61
N PRO A 158 -5.04 -16.76 6.54
CA PRO A 158 -3.64 -17.19 6.54
C PRO A 158 -2.67 -16.05 6.88
N ASN A 159 -1.54 -16.38 7.51
CA ASN A 159 -0.59 -15.40 8.00
C ASN A 159 -0.08 -14.44 6.92
N TYR A 160 0.17 -14.93 5.70
CA TYR A 160 0.65 -14.12 4.58
C TYR A 160 -0.36 -13.07 4.08
N ILE A 161 -1.64 -13.22 4.43
CA ILE A 161 -2.69 -12.22 4.17
C ILE A 161 -2.79 -11.26 5.34
N LYS A 162 -3.04 -11.78 6.56
CA LYS A 162 -3.32 -10.94 7.72
C LYS A 162 -2.12 -10.16 8.25
N GLN A 163 -0.88 -10.51 7.85
CA GLN A 163 0.32 -9.74 8.20
C GLN A 163 0.24 -8.27 7.76
N ASN A 164 -0.60 -7.98 6.74
CA ASN A 164 -0.81 -6.65 6.17
C ASN A 164 -2.09 -5.95 6.69
N PHE A 165 -2.72 -6.49 7.74
CA PHE A 165 -3.89 -5.87 8.39
C PHE A 165 -3.47 -4.95 9.54
N GLU A 166 -2.40 -4.20 9.31
CA GLU A 166 -1.82 -3.21 10.22
C GLU A 166 -2.09 -1.79 9.72
N GLU A 167 -2.30 -0.84 10.64
CA GLU A 167 -2.58 0.55 10.30
C GLU A 167 -1.53 1.15 9.33
N LYS A 168 -0.27 0.83 9.54
CA LYS A 168 0.84 1.27 8.68
C LYS A 168 0.72 0.79 7.23
N GLN A 169 -0.12 -0.21 6.93
CA GLN A 169 -0.38 -0.66 5.56
C GLN A 169 -1.46 0.18 4.85
N MET A 170 -2.15 1.07 5.57
CA MET A 170 -3.23 1.87 4.98
C MET A 170 -2.71 2.78 3.85
N MET A 171 -1.65 3.55 4.09
CA MET A 171 -1.09 4.43 3.05
C MET A 171 -0.49 3.67 1.87
N PRO A 172 0.30 2.58 2.04
CA PRO A 172 0.69 1.70 0.95
C PRO A 172 -0.47 1.15 0.12
N ASP A 173 -1.60 0.80 0.75
CA ASP A 173 -2.79 0.33 0.05
C ASP A 173 -3.50 1.47 -0.71
N VAL A 174 -3.55 2.69 -0.15
CA VAL A 174 -4.03 3.88 -0.85
C VAL A 174 -3.22 4.13 -2.12
N VAL A 175 -1.88 4.07 -2.04
CA VAL A 175 -1.02 4.22 -3.23
C VAL A 175 -1.23 3.09 -4.24
N SER A 176 -1.42 1.84 -3.76
CA SER A 176 -1.73 0.71 -4.64
C SER A 176 -3.02 0.97 -5.43
N SER A 177 -4.09 1.36 -4.76
CA SER A 177 -5.38 1.65 -5.40
C SER A 177 -5.30 2.87 -6.33
N PHE A 178 -4.59 3.94 -5.94
CA PHE A 178 -4.31 5.09 -6.79
C PHE A 178 -3.54 4.70 -8.06
N SER A 179 -2.56 3.82 -7.94
CA SER A 179 -1.71 3.38 -9.06
C SER A 179 -2.51 2.72 -10.19
N LEU A 180 -3.59 2.01 -9.87
CA LEU A 180 -4.45 1.35 -10.86
C LEU A 180 -5.07 2.33 -11.87
N LYS A 181 -5.22 3.61 -11.48
CA LYS A 181 -5.70 4.69 -12.37
C LYS A 181 -4.61 5.34 -13.21
N LYS A 182 -3.35 5.06 -12.90
CA LYS A 182 -2.18 5.72 -13.53
C LYS A 182 -1.38 4.78 -14.41
N LEU A 183 -1.38 3.50 -14.08
CA LEU A 183 -0.66 2.48 -14.83
C LEU A 183 -1.38 2.14 -16.13
N ALA A 184 -0.61 2.06 -17.23
CA ALA A 184 -1.12 1.43 -18.44
C ALA A 184 -1.38 -0.07 -18.16
N PRO A 185 -2.48 -0.63 -18.68
CA PRO A 185 -2.76 -2.06 -18.51
C PRO A 185 -1.67 -2.91 -19.14
N VAL A 186 -1.44 -4.09 -18.58
CA VAL A 186 -0.54 -5.08 -19.19
C VAL A 186 -1.22 -5.66 -20.43
N THR A 187 -0.52 -5.63 -21.57
CA THR A 187 -1.06 -6.04 -22.87
C THR A 187 -0.73 -7.49 -23.25
N ASP A 188 0.19 -8.09 -22.52
CA ASP A 188 0.62 -9.49 -22.71
C ASP A 188 0.65 -10.25 -21.37
N LYS A 189 0.92 -11.55 -21.42
CA LYS A 189 0.97 -12.41 -20.23
C LYS A 189 2.39 -12.79 -19.81
N MET A 190 3.42 -12.15 -20.37
CA MET A 190 4.81 -12.47 -20.03
C MET A 190 5.10 -12.17 -18.56
N LEU A 191 5.84 -13.07 -17.92
CA LEU A 191 6.25 -12.86 -16.52
C LEU A 191 6.94 -11.50 -16.33
N LEU A 192 7.85 -11.12 -17.23
CA LEU A 192 8.56 -9.83 -17.18
C LEU A 192 7.58 -8.65 -17.19
N SER A 193 6.53 -8.71 -18.00
CA SER A 193 5.53 -7.65 -18.08
C SER A 193 4.75 -7.50 -16.77
N GLN A 194 4.40 -8.61 -16.14
CA GLN A 194 3.76 -8.62 -14.82
C GLN A 194 4.71 -8.09 -13.73
N MET A 195 5.95 -8.56 -13.72
CA MET A 195 6.99 -8.10 -12.77
C MET A 195 7.15 -6.57 -12.84
N ILE A 196 7.28 -6.02 -14.04
CA ILE A 196 7.48 -4.57 -14.23
C ILE A 196 6.21 -3.77 -13.95
N TYR A 197 5.02 -4.31 -14.23
CA TYR A 197 3.77 -3.67 -13.88
C TYR A 197 3.67 -3.43 -12.35
N PHE A 198 3.87 -4.47 -11.56
CA PHE A 198 3.88 -4.36 -10.11
C PHE A 198 5.11 -3.61 -9.59
N GLY A 199 6.24 -3.69 -10.29
CA GLY A 199 7.43 -2.89 -10.01
C GLY A 199 7.18 -1.39 -10.14
N LYS A 200 6.43 -0.94 -11.16
CA LYS A 200 6.01 0.46 -11.29
C LYS A 200 5.08 0.89 -10.14
N GLN A 201 4.18 0.01 -9.71
CA GLN A 201 3.30 0.26 -8.58
C GLN A 201 4.10 0.49 -7.29
N LEU A 202 5.12 -0.35 -7.04
CA LEU A 202 6.02 -0.22 -5.88
C LEU A 202 6.93 1.02 -5.99
N TYR A 203 7.39 1.35 -7.20
CA TYR A 203 8.15 2.58 -7.40
C TYR A 203 7.32 3.85 -7.13
N LEU A 204 6.02 3.83 -7.43
CA LEU A 204 5.14 4.90 -6.97
C LEU A 204 5.13 5.04 -5.45
N LYS A 205 5.22 3.94 -4.70
CA LYS A 205 5.34 4.00 -3.23
C LYS A 205 6.70 4.59 -2.80
N ASP A 206 7.80 4.34 -3.54
CA ASP A 206 9.06 5.02 -3.27
C ASP A 206 8.93 6.54 -3.36
N LEU A 207 8.20 7.01 -4.34
CA LEU A 207 8.02 8.42 -4.63
C LEU A 207 7.03 9.11 -3.68
N LEU A 208 5.94 8.42 -3.34
CA LEU A 208 4.80 9.00 -2.61
C LEU A 208 4.86 8.77 -1.10
N LEU A 209 5.64 7.77 -0.66
CA LEU A 209 5.82 7.36 0.73
C LEU A 209 7.32 7.26 1.07
N PRO A 210 8.08 8.36 0.99
CA PRO A 210 9.55 8.31 1.16
C PRO A 210 9.98 7.83 2.55
N ASP A 211 9.17 8.08 3.59
CA ASP A 211 9.47 7.74 4.98
C ASP A 211 9.08 6.29 5.35
N TYR A 212 8.44 5.55 4.42
CA TYR A 212 8.10 4.15 4.63
C TYR A 212 9.25 3.23 4.25
N THR A 213 9.43 2.15 5.02
CA THR A 213 10.44 1.14 4.71
C THR A 213 10.07 0.34 3.46
N ASP A 214 11.04 -0.31 2.84
CA ASP A 214 10.79 -1.22 1.71
C ASP A 214 9.84 -2.36 2.11
N ALA A 215 9.96 -2.85 3.35
CA ALA A 215 9.06 -3.86 3.91
C ALA A 215 7.60 -3.36 3.92
N ASP A 216 7.35 -2.14 4.41
CA ASP A 216 6.01 -1.57 4.46
C ASP A 216 5.44 -1.33 3.06
N LYS A 217 6.26 -0.84 2.12
CA LYS A 217 5.84 -0.57 0.73
C LYS A 217 5.36 -1.80 -0.01
N ILE A 218 6.05 -2.93 0.14
CA ILE A 218 5.68 -4.19 -0.50
C ILE A 218 4.74 -5.05 0.35
N GLY A 219 4.61 -4.75 1.66
CA GLY A 219 3.85 -5.56 2.62
C GLY A 219 4.57 -6.85 3.00
N TYR A 220 5.87 -6.78 3.14
CA TYR A 220 6.73 -7.85 3.64
C TYR A 220 7.10 -7.63 5.11
N THR A 221 7.62 -8.66 5.77
CA THR A 221 8.36 -8.48 7.00
C THR A 221 9.81 -8.06 6.71
N PRO A 222 10.54 -7.50 7.69
CA PRO A 222 11.96 -7.20 7.52
C PRO A 222 12.80 -8.42 7.10
N GLU A 223 12.46 -9.61 7.62
CA GLU A 223 13.11 -10.87 7.29
C GLU A 223 12.86 -11.27 5.83
N GLN A 224 11.66 -11.04 5.32
CA GLN A 224 11.31 -11.30 3.92
C GLN A 224 12.06 -10.37 2.96
N ILE A 225 12.24 -9.09 3.32
CA ILE A 225 13.10 -8.17 2.54
C ILE A 225 14.55 -8.67 2.55
N LYS A 226 15.07 -8.99 3.72
CA LYS A 226 16.45 -9.50 3.86
C LYS A 226 16.66 -10.76 3.02
N TRP A 227 15.71 -11.70 3.05
CA TRP A 227 15.78 -12.89 2.21
C TRP A 227 15.86 -12.55 0.72
N CYS A 228 15.03 -11.63 0.24
CA CYS A 228 15.05 -11.20 -1.15
C CYS A 228 16.39 -10.55 -1.54
N GLU A 229 16.96 -9.72 -0.67
CA GLU A 229 18.25 -9.05 -0.91
C GLU A 229 19.41 -10.04 -0.95
N GLU A 230 19.43 -11.03 -0.05
CA GLU A 230 20.46 -12.08 0.02
C GLU A 230 20.35 -13.09 -1.14
N ASN A 231 19.17 -13.26 -1.72
CA ASN A 231 18.90 -14.23 -2.79
C ASN A 231 18.67 -13.60 -4.16
N GLU A 232 18.88 -12.29 -4.33
CA GLU A 232 18.58 -11.54 -5.56
C GLU A 232 19.26 -12.18 -6.78
N SER A 233 20.56 -12.49 -6.67
CA SER A 233 21.35 -13.10 -7.75
C SER A 233 20.87 -14.51 -8.10
N TYR A 234 20.47 -15.31 -7.10
CA TYR A 234 19.97 -16.67 -7.30
C TYR A 234 18.62 -16.68 -7.98
N MET A 235 17.68 -15.81 -7.55
CA MET A 235 16.36 -15.65 -8.16
C MET A 235 16.49 -15.22 -9.62
N TRP A 236 17.36 -14.24 -9.89
CA TRP A 236 17.59 -13.75 -11.25
C TRP A 236 18.14 -14.83 -12.17
N ARG A 237 19.17 -15.56 -11.71
CA ARG A 237 19.74 -16.68 -12.45
C ARG A 237 18.70 -17.77 -12.74
N TYR A 238 17.87 -18.12 -11.76
CA TYR A 238 16.79 -19.08 -11.96
C TYR A 238 15.84 -18.63 -13.09
N PHE A 239 15.44 -17.36 -13.10
CA PHE A 239 14.55 -16.83 -14.15
C PHE A 239 15.20 -16.88 -15.54
N LEU A 240 16.50 -16.68 -15.65
CA LEU A 240 17.24 -16.78 -16.91
C LEU A 240 17.43 -18.24 -17.35
N GLU A 241 17.92 -19.11 -16.47
CA GLU A 241 18.18 -20.52 -16.78
C GLU A 241 16.93 -21.32 -17.14
N LYS A 242 15.79 -20.94 -16.55
CA LYS A 242 14.49 -21.53 -16.87
C LYS A 242 13.77 -20.83 -18.02
N GLU A 243 14.37 -19.79 -18.60
CA GLU A 243 13.83 -19.01 -19.74
C GLU A 243 12.40 -18.48 -19.51
N ILE A 244 12.04 -18.21 -18.22
CA ILE A 244 10.66 -17.88 -17.85
C ILE A 244 10.29 -16.41 -17.95
N LEU A 245 11.26 -15.51 -18.11
CA LEU A 245 11.00 -14.06 -18.18
C LEU A 245 10.03 -13.67 -19.31
N TYR A 246 10.20 -14.29 -20.47
CA TYR A 246 9.35 -14.04 -21.65
C TYR A 246 8.29 -15.11 -21.86
N SER A 247 8.13 -16.00 -20.91
CA SER A 247 7.11 -17.05 -20.95
C SER A 247 5.73 -16.49 -20.66
N ASN A 248 4.72 -16.95 -21.39
CA ASN A 248 3.29 -16.66 -21.20
C ASN A 248 2.57 -17.75 -20.39
N ASP A 249 3.30 -18.63 -19.69
CA ASP A 249 2.69 -19.65 -18.83
C ASP A 249 1.94 -18.97 -17.68
N SER A 250 0.62 -19.10 -17.67
CA SER A 250 -0.26 -18.52 -16.65
C SER A 250 0.02 -18.99 -15.21
N LYS A 251 0.73 -20.13 -15.05
CA LYS A 251 1.14 -20.62 -13.74
C LYS A 251 2.19 -19.74 -13.08
N LEU A 252 2.99 -19.00 -13.88
CA LEU A 252 4.07 -18.14 -13.37
C LEU A 252 3.53 -16.97 -12.53
N GLU A 253 2.36 -16.45 -12.87
CA GLU A 253 1.70 -15.41 -12.09
C GLU A 253 1.42 -15.89 -10.65
N ASN A 254 0.84 -17.10 -10.50
CA ASN A 254 0.57 -17.68 -9.19
C ASN A 254 1.84 -18.08 -8.42
N ARG A 255 2.95 -18.35 -9.14
CA ARG A 255 4.21 -18.74 -8.54
C ARG A 255 5.01 -17.54 -8.00
N PHE A 256 4.98 -16.39 -8.70
CA PHE A 256 5.91 -15.31 -8.46
C PHE A 256 5.30 -13.91 -8.31
N ILE A 257 4.01 -13.73 -8.66
CA ILE A 257 3.36 -12.42 -8.67
C ILE A 257 2.24 -12.31 -7.63
N ASN A 258 1.33 -13.28 -7.61
CA ASN A 258 0.18 -13.25 -6.72
C ASN A 258 0.55 -13.50 -5.25
N GLN A 259 -0.30 -13.03 -4.34
CA GLN A 259 -0.13 -13.30 -2.92
C GLN A 259 -0.14 -14.81 -2.64
N ALA A 260 0.89 -15.27 -1.97
CA ALA A 260 1.08 -16.67 -1.59
C ALA A 260 1.95 -16.74 -0.32
N PRO A 261 1.92 -17.85 0.42
CA PRO A 261 2.79 -18.04 1.57
C PRO A 261 4.28 -18.02 1.21
N PHE A 262 4.62 -18.49 0.02
CA PHE A 262 5.98 -18.50 -0.54
C PHE A 262 5.94 -18.52 -2.08
N SER A 263 7.05 -18.20 -2.72
CA SER A 263 7.22 -18.32 -4.17
C SER A 263 7.66 -19.72 -4.57
N LYS A 264 7.15 -20.23 -5.71
CA LYS A 264 7.38 -21.63 -6.10
C LYS A 264 8.46 -21.76 -7.17
N PHE A 265 9.68 -22.04 -6.76
CA PHE A 265 10.80 -22.40 -7.65
C PHE A 265 10.84 -23.89 -7.96
N TYR A 266 10.09 -24.72 -7.21
CA TYR A 266 10.17 -26.19 -7.17
C TYR A 266 11.52 -26.69 -6.66
N LEU A 267 12.02 -26.03 -5.63
CA LEU A 267 13.24 -26.35 -4.89
C LEU A 267 12.91 -26.62 -3.42
N GLU A 268 13.81 -27.30 -2.71
CA GLU A 268 13.64 -27.61 -1.29
C GLU A 268 13.52 -26.34 -0.42
N ILE A 269 14.13 -25.23 -0.86
CA ILE A 269 14.12 -23.94 -0.15
C ILE A 269 12.89 -23.06 -0.44
N ASP A 270 11.90 -23.55 -1.19
CA ASP A 270 10.72 -22.73 -1.55
C ASP A 270 10.04 -22.13 -0.32
N ASN A 271 9.92 -22.90 0.77
CA ASN A 271 9.27 -22.46 2.01
C ASN A 271 10.00 -21.31 2.74
N GLU A 272 11.26 -21.06 2.43
CA GLU A 272 12.05 -19.96 2.99
C GLU A 272 11.81 -18.66 2.22
N SER A 273 11.39 -18.76 0.96
CA SER A 273 11.15 -17.60 0.10
C SER A 273 9.86 -16.88 0.49
N PRO A 274 9.79 -15.57 0.40
CA PRO A 274 8.48 -14.89 0.47
C PRO A 274 7.67 -15.15 -0.79
N GLY A 275 6.34 -15.02 -0.71
CA GLY A 275 5.48 -14.93 -1.89
C GLY A 275 5.82 -13.68 -2.70
N ARG A 276 5.47 -13.63 -3.99
CA ARG A 276 5.60 -12.46 -4.87
C ARG A 276 7.02 -11.97 -5.14
N VAL A 277 8.03 -12.84 -5.12
CA VAL A 277 9.42 -12.42 -5.40
C VAL A 277 9.59 -11.81 -6.80
N GLY A 278 8.75 -12.19 -7.78
CA GLY A 278 8.74 -11.55 -9.10
C GLY A 278 8.30 -10.07 -9.02
N THR A 279 7.34 -9.75 -8.16
CA THR A 279 6.94 -8.36 -7.88
C THR A 279 8.10 -7.57 -7.28
N TRP A 280 8.82 -8.13 -6.31
CA TRP A 280 10.00 -7.50 -5.72
C TRP A 280 11.12 -7.31 -6.74
N MET A 281 11.41 -8.33 -7.56
CA MET A 281 12.41 -8.26 -8.62
C MET A 281 12.06 -7.20 -9.68
N GLY A 282 10.79 -7.14 -10.08
CA GLY A 282 10.30 -6.10 -10.98
C GLY A 282 10.52 -4.69 -10.43
N TRP A 283 10.35 -4.52 -9.12
CA TRP A 283 10.64 -3.25 -8.45
C TRP A 283 12.11 -2.87 -8.52
N GLN A 284 13.04 -3.82 -8.32
CA GLN A 284 14.48 -3.55 -8.46
C GLN A 284 14.84 -3.17 -9.91
N ILE A 285 14.21 -3.81 -10.92
CA ILE A 285 14.38 -3.44 -12.33
C ILE A 285 13.91 -2.01 -12.58
N VAL A 286 12.73 -1.62 -12.08
CA VAL A 286 12.19 -0.26 -12.26
C VAL A 286 13.05 0.78 -11.51
N ARG A 287 13.51 0.48 -10.29
CA ARG A 287 14.47 1.33 -9.56
C ARG A 287 15.76 1.53 -10.36
N SER A 288 16.29 0.44 -10.94
CA SER A 288 17.47 0.52 -11.79
C SER A 288 17.23 1.36 -13.05
N PHE A 289 16.07 1.20 -13.69
CA PHE A 289 15.69 2.02 -14.82
C PHE A 289 15.66 3.51 -14.46
N MET A 290 14.98 3.88 -13.42
CA MET A 290 14.85 5.29 -12.98
C MET A 290 16.17 5.91 -12.53
N LYS A 291 17.06 5.10 -11.97
CA LYS A 291 18.42 5.54 -11.62
C LYS A 291 19.28 5.85 -12.86
N ASN A 292 19.09 5.11 -13.94
CA ASN A 292 19.92 5.21 -15.15
C ASN A 292 19.31 6.10 -16.25
N ASN A 293 18.06 6.54 -16.08
CA ASN A 293 17.32 7.31 -17.09
C ASN A 293 16.59 8.48 -16.44
N ASN A 294 16.59 9.62 -17.11
CA ASN A 294 15.87 10.82 -16.64
C ASN A 294 14.50 10.88 -17.30
N VAL A 295 13.55 10.07 -16.81
CA VAL A 295 12.20 9.95 -17.36
C VAL A 295 11.19 10.49 -16.35
N PRO A 296 10.24 11.33 -16.76
CA PRO A 296 9.14 11.77 -15.89
C PRO A 296 8.29 10.59 -15.42
N ILE A 297 7.77 10.68 -14.19
CA ILE A 297 6.97 9.58 -13.61
C ILE A 297 5.75 9.21 -14.47
N GLU A 298 5.03 10.20 -15.02
CA GLU A 298 3.86 9.95 -15.89
C GLU A 298 4.22 9.18 -17.16
N GLU A 299 5.43 9.35 -17.67
CA GLU A 299 5.95 8.61 -18.83
C GLU A 299 6.31 7.18 -18.43
N LEU A 300 7.08 6.98 -17.34
CA LEU A 300 7.40 5.65 -16.81
C LEU A 300 6.15 4.77 -16.69
N LEU A 301 5.06 5.33 -16.14
CA LEU A 301 3.84 4.55 -15.90
C LEU A 301 3.18 4.04 -17.19
N LYS A 302 3.44 4.69 -18.33
CA LYS A 302 2.91 4.33 -19.66
C LYS A 302 3.86 3.47 -20.49
N MET A 303 5.16 3.46 -20.15
CA MET A 303 6.18 2.71 -20.90
C MET A 303 5.90 1.21 -20.86
N ASN A 304 6.26 0.52 -21.95
CA ASN A 304 6.17 -0.93 -22.01
C ASN A 304 7.30 -1.61 -21.22
N ALA A 305 7.06 -2.84 -20.81
CA ALA A 305 7.97 -3.58 -19.91
C ALA A 305 9.32 -3.89 -20.58
N LYS A 306 9.32 -4.24 -21.85
CA LYS A 306 10.54 -4.58 -22.60
C LYS A 306 11.50 -3.38 -22.66
N GLU A 307 10.98 -2.21 -23.00
CA GLU A 307 11.78 -0.98 -23.05
C GLU A 307 12.38 -0.62 -21.69
N ILE A 308 11.57 -0.71 -20.60
CA ILE A 308 12.05 -0.48 -19.24
C ILE A 308 13.17 -1.46 -18.92
N PHE A 309 12.98 -2.73 -19.19
CA PHE A 309 13.99 -3.75 -18.90
C PHE A 309 15.29 -3.52 -19.66
N GLU A 310 15.24 -3.35 -20.98
CA GLU A 310 16.41 -3.14 -21.83
C GLU A 310 17.22 -1.89 -21.42
N LYS A 311 16.53 -0.79 -21.07
CA LYS A 311 17.17 0.46 -20.66
C LYS A 311 17.51 0.51 -19.16
N SER A 312 17.07 -0.44 -18.36
CA SER A 312 17.29 -0.45 -16.91
C SER A 312 18.75 -0.64 -16.52
N LYS A 313 19.53 -1.34 -17.38
CA LYS A 313 20.90 -1.80 -17.04
C LYS A 313 20.90 -2.62 -15.73
N TYR A 314 19.80 -3.25 -15.40
CA TYR A 314 19.65 -3.98 -14.16
C TYR A 314 20.69 -5.10 -14.05
N LYS A 315 21.33 -5.14 -12.90
CA LYS A 315 22.23 -6.22 -12.49
C LYS A 315 21.91 -6.56 -11.05
N PRO A 316 21.59 -7.83 -10.74
CA PRO A 316 21.32 -8.24 -9.37
C PRO A 316 22.55 -8.02 -8.51
N LYS A 317 22.34 -7.70 -7.25
CA LYS A 317 23.42 -7.68 -6.24
C LYS A 317 23.93 -9.10 -6.05
N LYS A 318 25.25 -9.21 -5.78
CA LYS A 318 25.92 -10.49 -5.50
C LYS A 318 25.71 -10.88 -4.06
#